data_ee48ba7cff56daf907264e0b77599624
#
_entry.id   ee48ba7cff56daf907264e0b77599624
#
_cell.length_a   1.000
_cell.length_b   1.000
_cell.length_c   1.000
_cell.angle_alpha   90.00
_cell.angle_beta   90.00
_cell.angle_gamma   90.00
#
_symmetry.space_group_name_H-M   'P 1'
#
loop_
_entity.id
_entity.type
_entity.pdbx_description
1 polymer ?
#
loop_
_entity_poly.entity_id
_entity_poly.type
_entity_poly.pdbx_seq_one_letter_code
_entity_poly.pdbx_strand_id
1 'polypeptide(L)'
;MQTPSSVDPEVRPFRIGSVPYLNAAPLTHGLGDVLMLPPSRLAPELHAGRLDAALLSITEAMATPGREVLDGLGILCRGPVFSVGVTHRVPLAEASAIHIDPASCTSVNLLRVLLHAAGLKPRLLPLGSVADATQHEATLLIGNPAIEFRRAHPGRPWWDLGEAWWRQEGLPFVFAAWVLRHGTPPDLHRLLADAGRAGIRQIDAIARAGTDFDEPFRRAYLGGHVQY
;
A
#
# COMPACT_ATOMS: atom_id res chain seq x y z
N MET A 1 22.92 -51.12 -18.52
CA MET A 1 23.43 -50.01 -17.70
C MET A 1 22.54 -48.81 -18.00
N GLN A 2 21.56 -48.58 -17.14
CA GLN A 2 20.70 -47.37 -17.23
C GLN A 2 21.38 -46.27 -16.42
N THR A 3 21.64 -45.14 -17.09
CA THR A 3 22.12 -43.90 -16.46
C THR A 3 21.02 -43.35 -15.54
N PRO A 4 21.32 -42.92 -14.32
CA PRO A 4 20.33 -42.31 -13.46
C PRO A 4 19.92 -40.94 -14.07
N SER A 5 18.62 -40.78 -14.21
CA SER A 5 17.94 -39.52 -14.54
C SER A 5 18.41 -38.41 -13.57
N SER A 6 18.95 -37.33 -14.12
CA SER A 6 19.26 -36.14 -13.38
C SER A 6 17.94 -35.57 -12.87
N VAL A 7 17.72 -35.62 -11.55
CA VAL A 7 16.66 -34.91 -10.87
C VAL A 7 16.99 -33.43 -11.05
N ASP A 8 16.12 -32.71 -11.76
CA ASP A 8 16.18 -31.24 -11.84
C ASP A 8 16.25 -30.66 -10.43
N PRO A 9 17.12 -29.69 -10.15
CA PRO A 9 17.14 -29.03 -8.87
C PRO A 9 15.77 -28.41 -8.63
N GLU A 10 15.07 -28.84 -7.56
CA GLU A 10 13.81 -28.26 -7.11
C GLU A 10 13.92 -26.74 -7.19
N VAL A 11 13.19 -26.14 -8.13
CA VAL A 11 13.03 -24.68 -8.19
C VAL A 11 12.29 -24.27 -6.94
N ARG A 12 13.02 -23.80 -5.93
CA ARG A 12 12.40 -23.28 -4.71
C ARG A 12 11.48 -22.14 -5.10
N PRO A 13 10.22 -22.17 -4.71
CA PRO A 13 9.29 -21.08 -5.02
C PRO A 13 9.84 -19.79 -4.38
N PHE A 14 9.69 -18.67 -5.11
CA PHE A 14 10.08 -17.35 -4.58
C PHE A 14 9.20 -16.97 -3.39
N ARG A 15 9.82 -16.42 -2.36
CA ARG A 15 9.14 -15.95 -1.16
C ARG A 15 8.75 -14.50 -1.37
N ILE A 16 7.48 -14.27 -1.59
CA ILE A 16 6.91 -12.96 -1.95
C ILE A 16 6.07 -12.45 -0.79
N GLY A 17 6.25 -11.19 -0.41
CA GLY A 17 5.47 -10.53 0.64
C GLY A 17 4.62 -9.37 0.10
N SER A 18 3.41 -9.20 0.63
CA SER A 18 2.52 -8.10 0.30
C SER A 18 1.67 -7.66 1.49
N VAL A 19 0.94 -6.57 1.33
CA VAL A 19 -0.01 -6.07 2.33
C VAL A 19 -1.39 -6.69 2.13
N PRO A 20 -2.16 -6.94 3.22
CA PRO A 20 -3.50 -7.51 3.14
C PRO A 20 -4.56 -6.43 2.85
N TYR A 21 -4.29 -5.54 1.89
CA TYR A 21 -5.21 -4.46 1.53
C TYR A 21 -5.76 -4.66 0.12
N LEU A 22 -6.99 -4.23 -0.09
CA LEU A 22 -7.68 -4.34 -1.37
C LEU A 22 -6.86 -3.76 -2.54
N ASN A 23 -6.15 -2.65 -2.33
CA ASN A 23 -5.32 -2.02 -3.35
C ASN A 23 -4.16 -2.88 -3.87
N ALA A 24 -3.72 -3.88 -3.11
CA ALA A 24 -2.65 -4.78 -3.54
C ALA A 24 -3.16 -5.97 -4.38
N ALA A 25 -4.47 -6.22 -4.39
CA ALA A 25 -5.03 -7.41 -5.05
C ALA A 25 -4.66 -7.56 -6.53
N PRO A 26 -4.67 -6.51 -7.37
CA PRO A 26 -4.23 -6.66 -8.77
C PRO A 26 -2.74 -6.99 -8.90
N LEU A 27 -1.88 -6.47 -8.02
CA LEU A 27 -0.43 -6.73 -8.08
C LEU A 27 -0.04 -8.13 -7.58
N THR A 28 -0.89 -8.77 -6.80
CA THR A 28 -0.66 -10.12 -6.24
C THR A 28 -1.45 -11.21 -6.98
N HIS A 29 -2.27 -10.83 -7.95
CA HIS A 29 -3.14 -11.76 -8.68
C HIS A 29 -2.32 -12.84 -9.40
N GLY A 30 -2.61 -14.11 -9.10
CA GLY A 30 -1.96 -15.26 -9.73
C GLY A 30 -0.55 -15.59 -9.25
N LEU A 31 -0.04 -14.91 -8.20
CA LEU A 31 1.30 -15.19 -7.65
C LEU A 31 1.38 -16.45 -6.74
N GLY A 32 0.27 -17.14 -6.48
CA GLY A 32 0.24 -18.27 -5.55
C GLY A 32 0.39 -17.83 -4.08
N ASP A 33 1.27 -18.48 -3.33
CA ASP A 33 1.48 -18.20 -1.90
C ASP A 33 2.23 -16.88 -1.68
N VAL A 34 1.49 -15.82 -1.32
CA VAL A 34 2.05 -14.52 -0.94
C VAL A 34 1.88 -14.33 0.56
N LEU A 35 2.99 -14.04 1.27
CA LEU A 35 2.95 -13.74 2.70
C LEU A 35 2.34 -12.36 2.93
N MET A 36 1.13 -12.32 3.51
CA MET A 36 0.41 -11.09 3.82
C MET A 36 0.82 -10.55 5.19
N LEU A 37 1.43 -9.35 5.23
CA LEU A 37 1.90 -8.71 6.46
C LEU A 37 1.52 -7.21 6.47
N PRO A 38 1.39 -6.61 7.67
CA PRO A 38 1.31 -5.16 7.77
C PRO A 38 2.52 -4.47 7.12
N PRO A 39 2.38 -3.26 6.54
CA PRO A 39 3.49 -2.56 5.85
C PRO A 39 4.77 -2.48 6.69
N SER A 40 4.67 -2.18 7.98
CA SER A 40 5.82 -2.08 8.91
C SER A 40 6.59 -3.39 9.12
N ARG A 41 6.01 -4.55 8.76
CA ARG A 41 6.64 -5.86 8.91
C ARG A 41 7.35 -6.35 7.65
N LEU A 42 6.98 -5.87 6.48
CA LEU A 42 7.50 -6.36 5.20
C LEU A 42 8.98 -6.02 4.99
N ALA A 43 9.39 -4.79 5.28
CA ALA A 43 10.79 -4.37 5.11
C ALA A 43 11.75 -5.18 5.99
N PRO A 44 11.49 -5.41 7.31
CA PRO A 44 12.32 -6.30 8.13
C PRO A 44 12.43 -7.72 7.58
N GLU A 45 11.35 -8.30 7.04
CA GLU A 45 11.36 -9.65 6.45
C GLU A 45 12.25 -9.72 5.19
N LEU A 46 12.14 -8.69 4.32
CA LEU A 46 12.98 -8.57 3.13
C LEU A 46 14.45 -8.35 3.51
N HIS A 47 14.74 -7.49 4.51
CA HIS A 47 16.08 -7.21 5.00
C HIS A 47 16.77 -8.45 5.58
N ALA A 48 16.01 -9.24 6.31
CA ALA A 48 16.51 -10.48 6.90
C ALA A 48 16.67 -11.63 5.88
N GLY A 49 16.38 -11.39 4.59
CA GLY A 49 16.45 -12.41 3.55
C GLY A 49 15.40 -13.50 3.67
N ARG A 50 14.33 -13.28 4.44
CA ARG A 50 13.18 -14.19 4.55
C ARG A 50 12.19 -14.02 3.40
N LEU A 51 12.24 -12.90 2.69
CA LEU A 51 11.54 -12.65 1.43
C LEU A 51 12.55 -12.38 0.31
N ASP A 52 12.19 -12.73 -0.90
CA ASP A 52 12.95 -12.45 -2.12
C ASP A 52 12.44 -11.18 -2.80
N ALA A 53 11.13 -10.89 -2.66
CA ALA A 53 10.49 -9.63 -3.03
C ALA A 53 9.39 -9.26 -2.05
N ALA A 54 9.13 -7.95 -1.91
CA ALA A 54 8.02 -7.43 -1.11
C ALA A 54 7.43 -6.15 -1.72
N LEU A 55 6.11 -5.99 -1.60
CA LEU A 55 5.43 -4.75 -1.95
C LEU A 55 5.59 -3.78 -0.78
N LEU A 56 6.65 -2.98 -0.83
CA LEU A 56 7.04 -2.06 0.25
C LEU A 56 6.46 -0.68 0.05
N SER A 57 6.30 0.05 1.16
CA SER A 57 6.07 1.48 1.12
C SER A 57 7.17 2.17 0.32
N ILE A 58 6.84 3.20 -0.45
CA ILE A 58 7.86 3.92 -1.25
C ILE A 58 8.94 4.55 -0.36
N THR A 59 8.60 4.96 0.85
CA THR A 59 9.56 5.47 1.83
C THR A 59 10.63 4.42 2.17
N GLU A 60 10.22 3.18 2.42
CA GLU A 60 11.14 2.07 2.69
C GLU A 60 11.96 1.71 1.44
N ALA A 61 11.33 1.70 0.27
CA ALA A 61 12.01 1.45 -0.99
C ALA A 61 13.14 2.47 -1.25
N MET A 62 12.90 3.75 -0.96
CA MET A 62 13.88 4.82 -1.13
C MET A 62 14.96 4.84 -0.03
N ALA A 63 14.62 4.43 1.19
CA ALA A 63 15.54 4.45 2.33
C ALA A 63 16.57 3.30 2.31
N THR A 64 16.40 2.30 1.45
CA THR A 64 17.24 1.10 1.44
C THR A 64 18.18 1.08 0.24
N PRO A 65 19.45 1.48 0.38
CA PRO A 65 20.45 1.43 -0.69
C PRO A 65 20.68 0.01 -1.22
N GLY A 66 20.99 -0.13 -2.51
CA GLY A 66 21.36 -1.41 -3.13
C GLY A 66 20.20 -2.38 -3.33
N ARG A 67 18.95 -1.92 -3.24
CA ARG A 67 17.78 -2.72 -3.59
C ARG A 67 17.31 -2.41 -5.00
N GLU A 68 16.70 -3.41 -5.60
CA GLU A 68 16.09 -3.27 -6.92
C GLU A 68 14.60 -2.97 -6.75
N VAL A 69 14.15 -1.88 -7.34
CA VAL A 69 12.72 -1.54 -7.44
C VAL A 69 12.24 -2.01 -8.80
N LEU A 70 11.16 -2.79 -8.83
CA LEU A 70 10.53 -3.16 -10.10
C LEU A 70 9.88 -1.92 -10.72
N ASP A 71 10.40 -1.53 -11.88
CA ASP A 71 9.89 -0.36 -12.59
C ASP A 71 8.53 -0.61 -13.25
N GLY A 72 7.72 0.45 -13.35
CA GLY A 72 6.45 0.45 -14.07
C GLY A 72 5.27 -0.22 -13.35
N LEU A 73 5.44 -0.69 -12.11
CA LEU A 73 4.35 -1.27 -11.31
C LEU A 73 4.43 -0.84 -9.84
N GLY A 74 3.33 -0.32 -9.32
CA GLY A 74 3.23 0.12 -7.93
C GLY A 74 1.80 0.37 -7.51
N ILE A 75 1.61 0.94 -6.33
CA ILE A 75 0.33 1.46 -5.86
C ILE A 75 0.44 2.97 -5.85
N LEU A 76 -0.32 3.63 -6.70
CA LEU A 76 -0.28 5.07 -6.85
C LEU A 76 -1.69 5.66 -7.02
N CYS A 77 -1.81 6.97 -6.93
CA CYS A 77 -3.03 7.68 -7.26
C CYS A 77 -2.74 8.97 -8.04
N ARG A 78 -3.74 9.41 -8.79
CA ARG A 78 -3.79 10.72 -9.43
C ARG A 78 -5.09 11.41 -8.97
N GLY A 79 -5.00 12.20 -7.90
CA GLY A 79 -6.17 12.73 -7.21
C GLY A 79 -6.59 11.88 -6.00
N PRO A 80 -7.89 11.81 -5.66
CA PRO A 80 -8.35 11.13 -4.45
C PRO A 80 -8.01 9.65 -4.43
N VAL A 81 -7.31 9.20 -3.38
CA VAL A 81 -6.96 7.78 -3.19
C VAL A 81 -8.02 7.02 -2.42
N PHE A 82 -8.92 7.71 -1.74
CA PHE A 82 -9.97 7.17 -0.89
C PHE A 82 -9.49 6.48 0.39
N SER A 83 -8.44 5.68 0.34
CA SER A 83 -7.97 4.80 1.43
C SER A 83 -6.79 5.35 2.23
N VAL A 84 -6.40 6.60 2.03
CA VAL A 84 -5.33 7.27 2.80
C VAL A 84 -5.75 8.70 3.08
N GLY A 85 -5.95 9.02 4.35
CA GLY A 85 -6.37 10.38 4.71
C GLY A 85 -6.54 10.60 6.20
N VAL A 86 -6.79 11.84 6.55
CA VAL A 86 -7.03 12.27 7.92
C VAL A 86 -8.52 12.52 8.12
N THR A 87 -9.14 11.71 9.00
CA THR A 87 -10.45 12.06 9.53
C THR A 87 -10.30 13.08 10.65
N HIS A 88 -11.19 14.07 10.73
CA HIS A 88 -11.09 15.10 11.75
C HIS A 88 -12.47 15.58 12.22
N ARG A 89 -12.57 16.04 13.46
CA ARG A 89 -13.80 16.60 14.05
C ARG A 89 -13.70 18.10 14.33
N VAL A 90 -12.48 18.63 14.24
CA VAL A 90 -12.19 20.07 14.30
C VAL A 90 -11.49 20.47 13.01
N PRO A 91 -11.52 21.73 12.57
CA PRO A 91 -10.68 22.17 11.47
C PRO A 91 -9.23 21.76 11.68
N LEU A 92 -8.55 21.26 10.64
CA LEU A 92 -7.16 20.78 10.79
C LEU A 92 -6.20 21.87 11.29
N ALA A 93 -6.50 23.13 11.01
CA ALA A 93 -5.73 24.26 11.53
C ALA A 93 -5.86 24.45 13.06
N GLU A 94 -6.91 23.91 13.66
CA GLU A 94 -7.18 23.98 15.10
C GLU A 94 -6.80 22.68 15.82
N ALA A 95 -6.49 21.62 15.08
CA ALA A 95 -6.11 20.34 15.66
C ALA A 95 -4.76 20.44 16.38
N SER A 96 -4.75 20.17 17.67
CA SER A 96 -3.53 20.14 18.49
C SER A 96 -2.67 18.92 18.23
N ALA A 97 -3.30 17.82 17.82
CA ALA A 97 -2.65 16.56 17.52
C ALA A 97 -3.37 15.79 16.41
N ILE A 98 -2.59 15.02 15.65
CA ILE A 98 -3.08 14.00 14.71
C ILE A 98 -2.56 12.64 15.19
N HIS A 99 -3.47 11.71 15.45
CA HIS A 99 -3.10 10.34 15.78
C HIS A 99 -2.82 9.57 14.50
N ILE A 100 -1.69 8.85 14.45
CA ILE A 100 -1.19 8.17 13.26
C ILE A 100 -1.20 6.65 13.47
N ASP A 101 -1.71 5.92 12.49
CA ASP A 101 -1.63 4.46 12.45
C ASP A 101 -0.14 4.03 12.39
N PRO A 102 0.34 3.24 13.37
CA PRO A 102 1.74 2.80 13.41
C PRO A 102 2.14 1.91 12.22
N ALA A 103 1.19 1.35 11.48
CA ALA A 103 1.47 0.59 10.26
C ALA A 103 1.84 1.49 9.06
N SER A 104 1.66 2.82 9.19
CA SER A 104 1.81 3.77 8.10
C SER A 104 3.23 4.36 8.06
N CYS A 105 4.01 4.09 7.00
CA CYS A 105 5.29 4.74 6.74
C CYS A 105 5.15 5.90 5.75
N THR A 106 4.79 5.59 4.52
CA THR A 106 4.67 6.57 3.42
C THR A 106 3.65 7.64 3.73
N SER A 107 2.47 7.26 4.26
CA SER A 107 1.39 8.22 4.49
C SER A 107 1.72 9.22 5.60
N VAL A 108 2.51 8.82 6.60
CA VAL A 108 3.00 9.74 7.64
C VAL A 108 3.96 10.77 7.05
N ASN A 109 4.85 10.36 6.14
CA ASN A 109 5.77 11.29 5.49
C ASN A 109 5.03 12.22 4.52
N LEU A 110 4.08 11.70 3.74
CA LEU A 110 3.19 12.53 2.93
C LEU A 110 2.42 13.55 3.78
N LEU A 111 1.84 13.11 4.90
CA LEU A 111 1.15 13.99 5.83
C LEU A 111 2.07 15.11 6.33
N ARG A 112 3.32 14.80 6.72
CA ARG A 112 4.29 15.81 7.16
C ARG A 112 4.59 16.85 6.08
N VAL A 113 4.76 16.42 4.83
CA VAL A 113 4.99 17.32 3.69
C VAL A 113 3.79 18.24 3.49
N LEU A 114 2.59 17.68 3.46
CA LEU A 114 1.35 18.46 3.26
C LEU A 114 1.06 19.41 4.41
N LEU A 115 1.29 19.00 5.67
CA LEU A 115 1.14 19.87 6.83
C LEU A 115 2.17 21.02 6.80
N HIS A 116 3.42 20.73 6.42
CA HIS A 116 4.44 21.75 6.29
C HIS A 116 4.06 22.80 5.23
N ALA A 117 3.61 22.35 4.07
CA ALA A 117 3.17 23.24 3.00
C ALA A 117 1.95 24.09 3.40
N ALA A 118 1.06 23.53 4.21
CA ALA A 118 -0.10 24.26 4.77
C ALA A 118 0.26 25.16 5.98
N GLY A 119 1.50 25.17 6.45
CA GLY A 119 1.94 25.92 7.64
C GLY A 119 1.39 25.37 8.96
N LEU A 120 0.90 24.11 8.97
CA LEU A 120 0.29 23.46 10.14
C LEU A 120 1.33 22.65 10.91
N LYS A 121 1.25 22.65 12.24
CA LYS A 121 2.24 22.00 13.13
C LYS A 121 1.57 21.21 14.27
N PRO A 122 0.57 20.35 14.01
CA PRO A 122 0.00 19.51 15.05
C PRO A 122 1.05 18.50 15.55
N ARG A 123 0.90 18.03 16.78
CA ARG A 123 1.70 16.92 17.28
C ARG A 123 1.26 15.64 16.58
N LEU A 124 2.20 14.80 16.17
CA LEU A 124 1.89 13.46 15.65
C LEU A 124 2.04 12.45 16.79
N LEU A 125 0.95 11.78 17.15
CA LEU A 125 0.89 10.85 18.27
C LEU A 125 0.52 9.45 17.74
N PRO A 126 0.97 8.36 18.36
CA PRO A 126 0.56 7.03 17.94
C PRO A 126 -0.93 6.81 18.19
N LEU A 127 -1.62 6.17 17.24
CA LEU A 127 -2.97 5.67 17.40
C LEU A 127 -2.92 4.32 18.13
N GLY A 128 -3.65 4.17 19.21
CA GLY A 128 -3.73 2.89 19.93
C GLY A 128 -4.56 1.85 19.18
N SER A 129 -5.72 2.26 18.68
CA SER A 129 -6.63 1.41 17.90
C SER A 129 -7.39 2.24 16.86
N VAL A 130 -7.70 1.64 15.72
CA VAL A 130 -8.59 2.27 14.71
C VAL A 130 -9.98 2.57 15.30
N ALA A 131 -10.46 1.76 16.25
CA ALA A 131 -11.72 2.00 16.95
C ALA A 131 -11.74 3.34 17.72
N ASP A 132 -10.58 3.84 18.15
CA ASP A 132 -10.46 5.11 18.87
C ASP A 132 -10.45 6.33 17.94
N ALA A 133 -10.42 6.15 16.62
CA ALA A 133 -10.29 7.22 15.65
C ALA A 133 -11.36 8.31 15.77
N THR A 134 -12.57 7.95 16.23
CA THR A 134 -13.66 8.92 16.46
C THR A 134 -13.48 9.77 17.70
N GLN A 135 -12.65 9.35 18.65
CA GLN A 135 -12.42 10.03 19.93
C GLN A 135 -11.40 11.15 19.81
N HIS A 136 -10.53 11.09 18.81
CA HIS A 136 -9.47 12.07 18.60
C HIS A 136 -9.92 13.27 17.77
N GLU A 137 -9.21 14.40 17.91
CA GLU A 137 -9.44 15.60 17.10
C GLU A 137 -9.19 15.31 15.62
N ALA A 138 -8.11 14.59 15.32
CA ALA A 138 -7.76 14.15 13.98
C ALA A 138 -7.00 12.81 14.02
N THR A 139 -7.21 11.97 13.00
CA THR A 139 -6.59 10.65 12.91
C THR A 139 -6.24 10.33 11.45
N LEU A 140 -4.97 9.96 11.19
CA LEU A 140 -4.53 9.40 9.92
C LEU A 140 -4.87 7.91 9.87
N LEU A 141 -5.61 7.50 8.85
CA LEU A 141 -5.96 6.10 8.58
C LEU A 141 -5.50 5.70 7.18
N ILE A 142 -5.18 4.41 7.01
CA ILE A 142 -4.73 3.84 5.73
C ILE A 142 -5.38 2.50 5.42
N GLY A 143 -5.38 2.12 4.14
CA GLY A 143 -5.80 0.80 3.66
C GLY A 143 -7.28 0.46 3.93
N ASN A 144 -7.57 -0.82 4.11
CA ASN A 144 -8.92 -1.29 4.38
C ASN A 144 -9.55 -0.64 5.63
N PRO A 145 -8.84 -0.46 6.76
CA PRO A 145 -9.36 0.27 7.91
C PRO A 145 -9.84 1.70 7.59
N ALA A 146 -9.14 2.43 6.71
CA ALA A 146 -9.57 3.75 6.27
C ALA A 146 -10.86 3.70 5.44
N ILE A 147 -10.98 2.71 4.56
CA ILE A 147 -12.18 2.48 3.75
C ILE A 147 -13.38 2.14 4.66
N GLU A 148 -13.20 1.21 5.58
CA GLU A 148 -14.22 0.81 6.56
C GLU A 148 -14.69 2.00 7.39
N PHE A 149 -13.74 2.76 7.93
CA PHE A 149 -14.02 3.95 8.72
C PHE A 149 -14.84 4.99 7.94
N ARG A 150 -14.43 5.32 6.71
CA ARG A 150 -15.16 6.29 5.87
C ARG A 150 -16.57 5.85 5.55
N ARG A 151 -16.75 4.56 5.27
CA ARG A 151 -18.08 3.99 4.96
C ARG A 151 -18.99 3.96 6.19
N ALA A 152 -18.44 3.69 7.36
CA ALA A 152 -19.18 3.71 8.63
C ALA A 152 -19.53 5.14 9.09
N HIS A 153 -18.77 6.14 8.66
CA HIS A 153 -18.93 7.53 9.12
C HIS A 153 -18.99 8.53 7.93
N PRO A 154 -19.98 8.43 7.03
CA PRO A 154 -20.02 9.20 5.78
C PRO A 154 -20.14 10.72 6.00
N GLY A 155 -20.65 11.16 7.15
CA GLY A 155 -20.76 12.58 7.51
C GLY A 155 -19.52 13.18 8.18
N ARG A 156 -18.47 12.35 8.42
CA ARG A 156 -17.28 12.84 9.11
C ARG A 156 -16.30 13.46 8.10
N PRO A 157 -15.75 14.66 8.38
CA PRO A 157 -14.79 15.29 7.50
C PRO A 157 -13.57 14.39 7.23
N TRP A 158 -13.09 14.43 6.01
CA TRP A 158 -11.99 13.62 5.52
C TRP A 158 -11.05 14.43 4.62
N TRP A 159 -9.79 14.53 5.00
CA TRP A 159 -8.75 15.11 4.19
C TRP A 159 -7.99 13.99 3.46
N ASP A 160 -8.31 13.78 2.19
CA ASP A 160 -7.67 12.77 1.35
C ASP A 160 -6.26 13.24 0.96
N LEU A 161 -5.24 12.47 1.34
CA LEU A 161 -3.86 12.89 1.13
C LEU A 161 -3.42 12.75 -0.33
N GLY A 162 -4.01 11.84 -1.09
CA GLY A 162 -3.76 11.74 -2.55
C GLY A 162 -4.30 12.94 -3.28
N GLU A 163 -5.53 13.37 -2.96
CA GLU A 163 -6.12 14.58 -3.52
C GLU A 163 -5.35 15.84 -3.14
N ALA A 164 -4.93 15.94 -1.87
CA ALA A 164 -4.15 17.07 -1.39
C ALA A 164 -2.82 17.20 -2.12
N TRP A 165 -2.11 16.09 -2.30
CA TRP A 165 -0.88 16.03 -3.07
C TRP A 165 -1.11 16.45 -4.53
N TRP A 166 -2.13 15.87 -5.18
CA TRP A 166 -2.45 16.20 -6.56
C TRP A 166 -2.76 17.68 -6.77
N ARG A 167 -3.50 18.29 -5.84
CA ARG A 167 -3.81 19.72 -5.89
C ARG A 167 -2.57 20.60 -5.70
N GLN A 168 -1.62 20.16 -4.88
CA GLN A 168 -0.41 20.92 -4.56
C GLN A 168 0.65 20.79 -5.66
N GLU A 169 0.92 19.56 -6.12
CA GLU A 169 2.06 19.26 -6.99
C GLU A 169 1.68 19.00 -8.45
N GLY A 170 0.42 18.64 -8.73
CA GLY A 170 -0.01 18.24 -10.08
C GLY A 170 0.59 16.91 -10.55
N LEU A 171 1.19 16.14 -9.64
CA LEU A 171 1.88 14.89 -9.92
C LEU A 171 1.18 13.69 -9.27
N PRO A 172 1.22 12.50 -9.90
CA PRO A 172 0.81 11.27 -9.22
C PRO A 172 1.60 11.05 -7.93
N PHE A 173 0.99 10.42 -6.93
CA PHE A 173 1.68 10.01 -5.71
C PHE A 173 1.81 8.49 -5.66
N VAL A 174 3.03 7.99 -5.46
CA VAL A 174 3.33 6.56 -5.31
C VAL A 174 3.35 6.20 -3.83
N PHE A 175 2.51 5.25 -3.43
CA PHE A 175 2.44 4.76 -2.04
C PHE A 175 3.33 3.56 -1.79
N ALA A 176 3.42 2.63 -2.76
CA ALA A 176 4.18 1.41 -2.64
C ALA A 176 4.69 0.93 -4.00
N ALA A 177 5.80 0.19 -3.98
CA ALA A 177 6.38 -0.46 -5.15
C ALA A 177 6.92 -1.85 -4.78
N TRP A 178 7.07 -2.73 -5.77
CA TRP A 178 7.79 -3.97 -5.59
C TRP A 178 9.28 -3.71 -5.38
N VAL A 179 9.82 -4.19 -4.29
CA VAL A 179 11.26 -4.15 -3.97
C VAL A 179 11.79 -5.57 -3.91
N LEU A 180 12.86 -5.81 -4.64
CA LEU A 180 13.51 -7.11 -4.73
C LEU A 180 14.83 -7.07 -3.97
N ARG A 181 15.22 -8.21 -3.42
CA ARG A 181 16.52 -8.39 -2.81
C ARG A 181 17.59 -8.35 -3.91
N HIS A 182 18.72 -7.73 -3.62
CA HIS A 182 19.84 -7.69 -4.55
C HIS A 182 20.26 -9.08 -5.04
N GLY A 183 20.50 -9.22 -6.34
CA GLY A 183 20.89 -10.48 -6.97
C GLY A 183 19.75 -11.49 -7.15
N THR A 184 18.50 -11.05 -7.08
CA THR A 184 17.36 -11.91 -7.44
C THR A 184 17.39 -12.29 -8.91
N PRO A 185 17.04 -13.53 -9.28
CA PRO A 185 17.01 -13.94 -10.68
C PRO A 185 16.02 -13.10 -11.50
N PRO A 186 16.32 -12.85 -12.81
CA PRO A 186 15.41 -12.14 -13.71
C PRO A 186 14.00 -12.77 -13.81
N ASP A 187 13.88 -14.05 -13.49
CA ASP A 187 12.60 -14.77 -13.48
C ASP A 187 11.61 -14.21 -12.46
N LEU A 188 12.09 -13.76 -11.29
CA LEU A 188 11.22 -13.12 -10.30
C LEU A 188 10.72 -11.76 -10.80
N HIS A 189 11.57 -10.97 -11.47
CA HIS A 189 11.14 -9.71 -12.09
C HIS A 189 10.03 -9.95 -13.12
N ARG A 190 10.21 -10.94 -13.99
CA ARG A 190 9.20 -11.31 -14.99
C ARG A 190 7.91 -11.78 -14.34
N LEU A 191 8.00 -12.65 -13.34
CA LEU A 191 6.85 -13.17 -12.61
C LEU A 191 6.00 -12.04 -12.01
N LEU A 192 6.62 -11.11 -11.28
CA LEU A 192 5.93 -9.98 -10.67
C LEU A 192 5.33 -9.03 -11.71
N ALA A 193 6.08 -8.75 -12.77
CA ALA A 193 5.62 -7.88 -13.85
C ALA A 193 4.44 -8.49 -14.62
N ASP A 194 4.48 -9.78 -14.91
CA ASP A 194 3.42 -10.47 -15.64
C ASP A 194 2.17 -10.62 -14.78
N ALA A 195 2.31 -10.98 -13.51
CA ALA A 195 1.21 -11.06 -12.56
C ALA A 195 0.52 -9.70 -12.38
N GLY A 196 1.29 -8.63 -12.16
CA GLY A 196 0.73 -7.28 -12.04
C GLY A 196 0.00 -6.84 -13.30
N ARG A 197 0.61 -6.98 -14.47
CA ARG A 197 -0.07 -6.68 -15.75
C ARG A 197 -1.33 -7.52 -15.98
N ALA A 198 -1.30 -8.79 -15.62
CA ALA A 198 -2.47 -9.67 -15.71
C ALA A 198 -3.57 -9.23 -14.76
N GLY A 199 -3.24 -8.95 -13.50
CA GLY A 199 -4.21 -8.49 -12.50
C GLY A 199 -4.85 -7.15 -12.85
N ILE A 200 -4.07 -6.20 -13.37
CA ILE A 200 -4.61 -4.90 -13.83
C ILE A 200 -5.64 -5.12 -14.95
N ARG A 201 -5.39 -6.01 -15.89
CA ARG A 201 -6.36 -6.35 -16.94
C ARG A 201 -7.60 -7.08 -16.40
N GLN A 202 -7.51 -7.66 -15.21
CA GLN A 202 -8.57 -8.48 -14.60
C GLN A 202 -9.24 -7.78 -13.39
N ILE A 203 -9.11 -6.47 -13.25
CA ILE A 203 -9.70 -5.71 -12.12
C ILE A 203 -11.18 -6.05 -11.93
N ASP A 204 -11.96 -6.18 -13.02
CA ASP A 204 -13.37 -6.55 -12.95
C ASP A 204 -13.61 -7.95 -12.39
N ALA A 205 -12.77 -8.91 -12.73
CA ALA A 205 -12.86 -10.27 -12.20
C ALA A 205 -12.42 -10.30 -10.73
N ILE A 206 -11.34 -9.60 -10.38
CA ILE A 206 -10.86 -9.44 -9.00
C ILE A 206 -11.93 -8.77 -8.13
N ALA A 207 -12.55 -7.70 -8.63
CA ALA A 207 -13.63 -7.01 -7.93
C ALA A 207 -14.85 -7.93 -7.69
N ARG A 208 -15.17 -8.79 -8.63
CA ARG A 208 -16.27 -9.77 -8.52
C ARG A 208 -15.96 -10.87 -7.51
N ALA A 209 -14.75 -11.40 -7.54
CA ALA A 209 -14.34 -12.52 -6.69
C ALA A 209 -14.01 -12.12 -5.25
N GLY A 210 -13.72 -10.85 -4.99
CA GLY A 210 -13.35 -10.36 -3.66
C GLY A 210 -14.47 -10.49 -2.63
N THR A 211 -14.11 -10.59 -1.37
CA THR A 211 -15.04 -10.73 -0.24
C THR A 211 -15.12 -9.48 0.64
N ASP A 212 -14.07 -8.65 0.62
CA ASP A 212 -14.03 -7.39 1.35
C ASP A 212 -14.86 -6.34 0.62
N PHE A 213 -15.77 -5.67 1.29
CA PHE A 213 -16.64 -4.63 0.71
C PHE A 213 -17.61 -5.19 -0.36
N ASP A 214 -18.50 -4.35 -0.91
CA ASP A 214 -19.36 -4.72 -2.02
C ASP A 214 -18.64 -4.62 -3.37
N GLU A 215 -19.09 -5.38 -4.35
CA GLU A 215 -18.48 -5.44 -5.69
C GLU A 215 -18.45 -4.06 -6.39
N PRO A 216 -19.54 -3.25 -6.41
CA PRO A 216 -19.51 -1.94 -7.03
C PRO A 216 -18.42 -1.03 -6.45
N PHE A 217 -18.26 -1.05 -5.13
CA PHE A 217 -17.19 -0.28 -4.48
C PHE A 217 -15.81 -0.79 -4.88
N ARG A 218 -15.57 -2.12 -4.82
CA ARG A 218 -14.28 -2.70 -5.22
C ARG A 218 -13.90 -2.30 -6.63
N ARG A 219 -14.85 -2.38 -7.57
CA ARG A 219 -14.64 -1.99 -8.97
C ARG A 219 -14.27 -0.51 -9.11
N ALA A 220 -15.02 0.37 -8.47
CA ALA A 220 -14.76 1.81 -8.50
C ALA A 220 -13.42 2.16 -7.84
N TYR A 221 -13.09 1.49 -6.73
CA TYR A 221 -11.86 1.74 -5.99
C TYR A 221 -10.62 1.26 -6.77
N LEU A 222 -10.60 0.01 -7.24
CA LEU A 222 -9.46 -0.57 -7.96
C LEU A 222 -9.26 0.03 -9.35
N GLY A 223 -10.33 0.46 -10.02
CA GLY A 223 -10.28 1.00 -11.37
C GLY A 223 -10.26 2.53 -11.46
N GLY A 224 -10.58 3.23 -10.37
CA GLY A 224 -10.74 4.68 -10.38
C GLY A 224 -9.87 5.44 -9.37
N HIS A 225 -9.76 4.95 -8.15
CA HIS A 225 -9.00 5.64 -7.10
C HIS A 225 -7.54 5.20 -7.03
N VAL A 226 -7.25 3.94 -7.40
CA VAL A 226 -5.91 3.37 -7.42
C VAL A 226 -5.44 3.22 -8.86
N GLN A 227 -4.17 3.48 -9.09
CA GLN A 227 -3.44 3.20 -10.32
C GLN A 227 -2.24 2.29 -10.00
N TYR A 228 -1.71 1.63 -11.04
CA TYR A 228 -0.69 0.60 -10.89
C TYR A 228 0.49 0.79 -11.84
#